data_b2188f2ddddd03c882e5331a1c3a2a4b
#
_entry.id   b2188f2ddddd03c882e5331a1c3a2a4b
#
_cell.length_a   1.000
_cell.length_b   1.000
_cell.length_c   1.000
_cell.angle_alpha   90.00
_cell.angle_beta   90.00
_cell.angle_gamma   90.00
#
_symmetry.space_group_name_H-M   'P 1'
#
loop_
_entity.id
_entity.type
_entity.pdbx_description
1 polymer ?
#
loop_
_entity_poly.entity_id
_entity_poly.type
_entity_poly.pdbx_seq_one_letter_code
_entity_poly.pdbx_strand_id
1 'polypeptide(L)'
;MISANNVTLRIGKRALFEDVNIKFTEGNCYGLIGANGAGKSTFLKILSGVIEPSKGDIAITPGQRLSVLEQDHYKYDDYQVLDTVILGNKRLYEIMKEKDAIYAKEDFTDEDGVRASELEGEFADLNGWEAESDAATLLNGLGIETDLHYAYMRELDGGQKVKVLLAKALFGNPDILLLDEPTNHLDLDAIAWLEEFLINFNNTVIVVSHDRYFLNKVCTHIADIDYAKIQLYSGNYDFWYESSQLMIKQMKEANKKKEEKIKELQEFIQRFSANASKSKQATSRKRALEKIQLDEIRPSSRKYPYIDFKPNREIGNEVLHVEGISKTIDGVKLLDNISFTLGHDDKVAFVGPNVNATTALFKILAGEMEPDEGSYKWGVTTTQTYFPKDNTAEFTSEDSIVDWLMQYSPEKDVTFVRGFLGRMLFSGDDGLKKVNVLSGGERVRCMLSKMMMSGANTMLMDEPTNHLDMESITALNNSLIKYPVVLLFTSQDHQFVQTVANRIMELTPGGLIDKQCTYDEYLENDEMARKRQILNMEAEADD
;
A
#
# COMPACT_ATOMS: atom_id res chain seq x y z
N MET A 1 9.49 9.63 23.82
CA MET A 1 8.42 10.48 23.25
C MET A 1 9.02 11.45 22.24
N ILE A 2 8.38 11.62 21.09
CA ILE A 2 8.72 12.64 20.08
C ILE A 2 7.51 13.53 19.85
N SER A 3 7.71 14.84 19.72
CA SER A 3 6.64 15.81 19.47
C SER A 3 7.01 16.83 18.41
N ALA A 4 6.03 17.19 17.61
CA ALA A 4 6.09 18.32 16.69
C ALA A 4 5.33 19.50 17.31
N ASN A 5 5.96 20.66 17.38
CA ASN A 5 5.42 21.87 18.01
C ASN A 5 5.31 22.99 16.95
N ASN A 6 4.10 23.38 16.63
CA ASN A 6 3.80 24.42 15.63
C ASN A 6 4.53 24.25 14.29
N VAL A 7 4.69 23.00 13.85
CA VAL A 7 5.46 22.68 12.65
C VAL A 7 4.69 23.07 11.39
N THR A 8 5.34 23.86 10.56
CA THR A 8 4.84 24.26 9.25
C THR A 8 5.90 23.98 8.19
N LEU A 9 5.51 23.37 7.09
CA LEU A 9 6.37 23.20 5.92
C LEU A 9 5.69 23.76 4.68
N ARG A 10 6.40 24.64 3.99
CA ARG A 10 5.97 25.22 2.70
C ARG A 10 6.96 24.88 1.60
N ILE A 11 6.43 24.50 0.45
CA ILE A 11 7.19 24.35 -0.79
C ILE A 11 6.69 25.41 -1.76
N GLY A 12 7.47 26.47 -1.91
CA GLY A 12 7.05 27.65 -2.65
C GLY A 12 5.84 28.33 -1.99
N LYS A 13 4.76 28.49 -2.75
CA LYS A 13 3.50 29.10 -2.25
C LYS A 13 2.56 28.09 -1.57
N ARG A 14 2.81 26.79 -1.72
CA ARG A 14 1.95 25.73 -1.18
C ARG A 14 2.46 25.28 0.18
N ALA A 15 1.58 25.26 1.18
CA ALA A 15 1.83 24.56 2.43
C ALA A 15 1.50 23.07 2.27
N LEU A 16 2.42 22.20 2.65
CA LEU A 16 2.12 20.78 2.81
C LEU A 16 1.33 20.57 4.09
N PHE A 17 1.79 21.19 5.18
CA PHE A 17 1.07 21.24 6.44
C PHE A 17 1.45 22.50 7.23
N GLU A 18 0.52 22.98 8.06
CA GLU A 18 0.64 24.21 8.83
C GLU A 18 0.23 24.00 10.27
N ASP A 19 1.00 24.61 11.18
CA ASP A 19 0.73 24.66 12.64
C ASP A 19 0.44 23.27 13.25
N VAL A 20 1.23 22.29 12.88
CA VAL A 20 1.10 20.91 13.36
C VAL A 20 1.59 20.81 14.80
N ASN A 21 0.71 20.38 15.69
CA ASN A 21 1.00 20.06 17.07
C ASN A 21 0.58 18.62 17.35
N ILE A 22 1.56 17.71 17.47
CA ILE A 22 1.31 16.29 17.65
C ILE A 22 2.37 15.66 18.55
N LYS A 23 1.94 14.76 19.43
CA LYS A 23 2.81 13.99 20.30
C LYS A 23 2.66 12.50 20.00
N PHE A 24 3.80 11.84 19.86
CA PHE A 24 3.88 10.40 19.70
C PHE A 24 4.48 9.81 20.97
N THR A 25 3.74 8.91 21.60
CA THR A 25 4.07 8.35 22.92
C THR A 25 4.41 6.87 22.82
N GLU A 26 5.14 6.39 23.82
CA GLU A 26 5.54 4.98 23.95
C GLU A 26 4.34 4.03 24.00
N GLY A 27 4.55 2.80 23.54
CA GLY A 27 3.54 1.76 23.52
C GLY A 27 2.53 1.87 22.38
N ASN A 28 2.71 2.81 21.46
CA ASN A 28 1.81 3.04 20.34
C ASN A 28 2.50 2.94 18.99
N CYS A 29 1.78 2.41 18.03
CA CYS A 29 2.15 2.43 16.62
C CYS A 29 1.24 3.38 15.85
N TYR A 30 1.84 4.42 15.27
CA TYR A 30 1.14 5.48 14.55
C TYR A 30 1.28 5.25 13.04
N GLY A 31 0.16 4.99 12.36
CA GLY A 31 0.11 4.96 10.90
C GLY A 31 -0.05 6.36 10.34
N LEU A 32 0.95 6.86 9.63
CA LEU A 32 0.89 8.15 8.97
C LEU A 32 0.32 7.98 7.56
N ILE A 33 -0.87 8.51 7.34
CA ILE A 33 -1.60 8.38 6.08
C ILE A 33 -1.87 9.74 5.43
N GLY A 34 -2.18 9.73 4.17
CA GLY A 34 -2.47 10.93 3.38
C GLY A 34 -2.37 10.63 1.90
N ALA A 35 -2.94 11.51 1.06
CA ALA A 35 -2.85 11.40 -0.39
C ALA A 35 -1.39 11.36 -0.89
N ASN A 36 -1.18 10.86 -2.10
CA ASN A 36 0.14 10.95 -2.73
C ASN A 36 0.55 12.43 -2.88
N GLY A 37 1.77 12.73 -2.45
CA GLY A 37 2.27 14.11 -2.41
C GLY A 37 1.74 14.97 -1.25
N ALA A 38 1.02 14.40 -0.28
CA ALA A 38 0.58 15.12 0.93
C ALA A 38 1.72 15.46 1.90
N GLY A 39 2.88 14.81 1.74
CA GLY A 39 4.06 15.09 2.55
C GLY A 39 4.37 14.04 3.62
N LYS A 40 3.88 12.81 3.51
CA LYS A 40 4.11 11.71 4.47
C LYS A 40 5.61 11.47 4.73
N SER A 41 6.35 11.09 3.69
CA SER A 41 7.80 10.86 3.80
C SER A 41 8.58 12.13 4.17
N THR A 42 8.09 13.29 3.74
CA THR A 42 8.67 14.59 4.12
C THR A 42 8.51 14.85 5.61
N PHE A 43 7.34 14.51 6.18
CA PHE A 43 7.12 14.64 7.62
C PHE A 43 8.02 13.71 8.43
N LEU A 44 8.23 12.46 7.98
CA LEU A 44 9.21 11.57 8.61
C LEU A 44 10.63 12.15 8.56
N LYS A 45 11.02 12.79 7.45
CA LYS A 45 12.33 13.46 7.32
C LYS A 45 12.46 14.66 8.25
N ILE A 46 11.37 15.38 8.55
CA ILE A 46 11.37 16.45 9.56
C ILE A 46 11.52 15.85 10.97
N LEU A 47 10.77 14.80 11.28
CA LEU A 47 10.89 14.11 12.58
C LEU A 47 12.29 13.56 12.82
N SER A 48 12.98 13.10 11.77
CA SER A 48 14.35 12.59 11.84
C SER A 48 15.44 13.68 11.81
N GLY A 49 15.06 14.95 11.62
CA GLY A 49 16.00 16.06 11.54
C GLY A 49 16.75 16.18 10.20
N VAL A 50 16.37 15.41 9.18
CA VAL A 50 16.97 15.49 7.82
C VAL A 50 16.51 16.76 7.09
N ILE A 51 15.28 17.20 7.35
CA ILE A 51 14.70 18.43 6.78
C ILE A 51 14.30 19.33 7.95
N GLU A 52 14.72 20.59 7.87
CA GLU A 52 14.26 21.63 8.82
C GLU A 52 12.87 22.13 8.40
N PRO A 53 11.91 22.25 9.34
CA PRO A 53 10.62 22.85 9.03
C PRO A 53 10.76 24.36 8.73
N SER A 54 9.83 24.90 7.96
CA SER A 54 9.77 26.35 7.70
C SER A 54 9.46 27.16 8.98
N LYS A 55 8.77 26.53 9.94
CA LYS A 55 8.42 27.10 11.26
C LYS A 55 8.17 25.97 12.23
N GLY A 56 8.42 26.22 13.52
CA GLY A 56 8.24 25.23 14.58
C GLY A 56 9.48 24.37 14.82
N ASP A 57 9.37 23.41 15.71
CA ASP A 57 10.46 22.54 16.12
C ASP A 57 9.98 21.11 16.42
N ILE A 58 10.94 20.20 16.42
CA ILE A 58 10.76 18.81 16.86
C ILE A 58 11.50 18.62 18.18
N ALA A 59 10.80 18.10 19.19
CA ALA A 59 11.37 17.78 20.47
C ALA A 59 11.37 16.27 20.71
N ILE A 60 12.53 15.72 21.06
CA ILE A 60 12.71 14.33 21.47
C ILE A 60 13.13 14.32 22.92
N THR A 61 12.54 13.43 23.73
CA THR A 61 12.93 13.27 25.14
C THR A 61 14.44 12.97 25.22
N PRO A 62 15.20 13.73 26.05
CA PRO A 62 16.64 13.53 26.17
C PRO A 62 17.01 12.08 26.51
N GLY A 63 18.05 11.57 25.86
CA GLY A 63 18.54 10.19 26.05
C GLY A 63 17.82 9.13 25.22
N GLN A 64 16.75 9.46 24.52
CA GLN A 64 16.05 8.53 23.64
C GLN A 64 16.73 8.41 22.28
N ARG A 65 16.82 7.18 21.77
CA ARG A 65 17.42 6.87 20.49
C ARG A 65 16.34 6.79 19.39
N LEU A 66 16.54 7.58 18.35
CA LEU A 66 15.74 7.57 17.14
C LEU A 66 16.38 6.63 16.11
N SER A 67 15.60 5.73 15.53
CA SER A 67 16.00 4.88 14.41
C SER A 67 15.11 5.12 13.21
N VAL A 68 15.70 5.18 12.03
CA VAL A 68 15.01 5.48 10.77
C VAL A 68 15.35 4.42 9.73
N LEU A 69 14.35 3.94 9.00
CA LEU A 69 14.57 3.10 7.83
C LEU A 69 15.19 3.94 6.70
N GLU A 70 16.43 3.64 6.37
CA GLU A 70 17.17 4.32 5.31
C GLU A 70 16.74 3.83 3.93
N GLN A 71 16.79 4.74 2.95
CA GLN A 71 16.39 4.44 1.56
C GLN A 71 17.59 4.23 0.63
N ASP A 72 18.80 4.57 1.05
CA ASP A 72 20.02 4.39 0.26
C ASP A 72 20.56 2.97 0.42
N HIS A 73 20.29 2.14 -0.56
CA HIS A 73 20.64 0.72 -0.57
C HIS A 73 22.13 0.43 -0.76
N TYR A 74 22.89 1.39 -1.27
CA TYR A 74 24.30 1.20 -1.64
C TYR A 74 25.30 1.77 -0.63
N LYS A 75 24.79 2.50 0.35
CA LYS A 75 25.61 3.19 1.36
C LYS A 75 26.54 2.26 2.15
N TYR A 76 26.15 1.00 2.29
CA TYR A 76 26.83 0.01 3.13
C TYR A 76 27.51 -1.11 2.34
N ASP A 77 27.72 -0.94 1.05
CA ASP A 77 28.27 -1.99 0.16
C ASP A 77 29.61 -2.57 0.64
N ASP A 78 30.42 -1.79 1.35
CA ASP A 78 31.72 -2.20 1.91
C ASP A 78 31.64 -2.86 3.29
N TYR A 79 30.44 -2.99 3.87
CA TYR A 79 30.23 -3.63 5.16
C TYR A 79 29.68 -5.05 5.01
N GLN A 80 29.98 -5.90 5.98
CA GLN A 80 29.29 -7.19 6.09
C GLN A 80 27.82 -6.97 6.51
N VAL A 81 26.96 -7.91 6.14
CA VAL A 81 25.52 -7.86 6.44
C VAL A 81 25.27 -7.74 7.95
N LEU A 82 25.91 -8.58 8.76
CA LEU A 82 25.76 -8.55 10.22
C LEU A 82 26.24 -7.22 10.82
N ASP A 83 27.41 -6.73 10.38
CA ASP A 83 27.95 -5.44 10.83
C ASP A 83 27.01 -4.27 10.45
N THR A 84 26.40 -4.33 9.28
CA THR A 84 25.42 -3.33 8.82
C THR A 84 24.21 -3.26 9.76
N VAL A 85 23.69 -4.40 10.22
CA VAL A 85 22.59 -4.43 11.18
C VAL A 85 23.00 -3.84 12.53
N ILE A 86 24.18 -4.21 13.04
CA ILE A 86 24.70 -3.70 14.32
C ILE A 86 24.95 -2.19 14.27
N LEU A 87 25.29 -1.62 13.12
CA LEU A 87 25.37 -0.18 12.89
C LEU A 87 24.05 0.56 13.19
N GLY A 88 22.94 -0.14 13.31
CA GLY A 88 21.69 0.43 13.83
C GLY A 88 21.83 1.04 15.21
N ASN A 89 22.73 0.51 16.05
CA ASN A 89 23.24 1.16 17.25
C ASN A 89 24.71 1.57 17.04
N LYS A 90 24.90 2.76 16.51
CA LYS A 90 26.23 3.27 16.13
C LYS A 90 27.23 3.24 17.27
N ARG A 91 26.81 3.61 18.50
CA ARG A 91 27.68 3.60 19.67
C ARG A 91 28.16 2.20 20.02
N LEU A 92 27.27 1.21 19.98
CA LEU A 92 27.64 -0.18 20.22
C LEU A 92 28.66 -0.68 19.18
N TYR A 93 28.44 -0.38 17.91
CA TYR A 93 29.38 -0.76 16.84
C TYR A 93 30.75 -0.11 17.04
N GLU A 94 30.81 1.18 17.38
CA GLU A 94 32.06 1.89 17.68
C GLU A 94 32.80 1.24 18.84
N ILE A 95 32.11 0.89 19.92
CA ILE A 95 32.68 0.19 21.09
C ILE A 95 33.25 -1.16 20.67
N MET A 96 32.51 -1.95 19.90
CA MET A 96 32.99 -3.26 19.40
C MET A 96 34.31 -3.10 18.64
N LYS A 97 34.37 -2.16 17.70
CA LYS A 97 35.56 -1.93 16.87
C LYS A 97 36.73 -1.35 17.68
N GLU A 98 36.47 -0.44 18.62
CA GLU A 98 37.51 0.12 19.50
C GLU A 98 38.09 -0.95 20.43
N LYS A 99 37.25 -1.80 21.02
CA LYS A 99 37.65 -2.95 21.85
C LYS A 99 38.55 -3.90 21.04
N ASP A 100 38.12 -4.32 19.85
CA ASP A 100 38.88 -5.21 18.98
C ASP A 100 40.26 -4.60 18.63
N ALA A 101 40.28 -3.30 18.34
CA ALA A 101 41.53 -2.59 18.04
C ALA A 101 42.47 -2.51 19.26
N ILE A 102 41.94 -2.29 20.47
CA ILE A 102 42.73 -2.25 21.70
C ILE A 102 43.32 -3.63 22.01
N TYR A 103 42.52 -4.70 21.94
CA TYR A 103 42.98 -6.06 22.22
C TYR A 103 43.92 -6.62 21.15
N ALA A 104 43.91 -6.07 19.94
CA ALA A 104 44.80 -6.47 18.87
C ALA A 104 46.19 -5.77 18.92
N LYS A 105 46.39 -4.81 19.86
CA LYS A 105 47.70 -4.12 19.99
C LYS A 105 48.77 -5.08 20.52
N GLU A 106 49.93 -5.08 19.88
CA GLU A 106 51.13 -5.80 20.34
C GLU A 106 51.72 -5.16 21.63
N ASP A 107 51.64 -3.82 21.71
CA ASP A 107 52.09 -3.04 22.87
C ASP A 107 50.89 -2.57 23.71
N PHE A 108 50.32 -3.50 24.48
CA PHE A 108 49.21 -3.21 25.37
C PHE A 108 49.68 -2.45 26.62
N THR A 109 49.17 -1.25 26.84
CA THR A 109 49.55 -0.37 27.97
C THR A 109 48.54 -0.42 29.11
N ASP A 110 48.93 0.11 30.31
CA ASP A 110 47.97 0.25 31.44
C ASP A 110 46.80 1.17 31.08
N GLU A 111 47.04 2.20 30.25
CA GLU A 111 46.01 3.10 29.75
C GLU A 111 45.02 2.36 28.82
N ASP A 112 45.53 1.47 27.98
CA ASP A 112 44.69 0.59 27.16
C ASP A 112 43.81 -0.34 28.01
N GLY A 113 44.38 -0.82 29.16
CA GLY A 113 43.64 -1.65 30.09
C GLY A 113 42.48 -0.90 30.78
N VAL A 114 42.69 0.35 31.18
CA VAL A 114 41.66 1.21 31.74
C VAL A 114 40.56 1.49 30.72
N ARG A 115 40.98 1.88 29.49
CA ARG A 115 40.02 2.15 28.41
C ARG A 115 39.24 0.93 28.01
N ALA A 116 39.87 -0.24 27.91
CA ALA A 116 39.17 -1.49 27.63
C ALA A 116 38.11 -1.83 28.71
N SER A 117 38.42 -1.59 30.01
CA SER A 117 37.49 -1.80 31.10
C SER A 117 36.27 -0.87 31.05
N GLU A 118 36.48 0.40 30.70
CA GLU A 118 35.38 1.35 30.47
C GLU A 118 34.47 0.89 29.31
N LEU A 119 35.07 0.49 28.20
CA LEU A 119 34.34 0.00 27.03
C LEU A 119 33.57 -1.29 27.32
N GLU A 120 34.12 -2.20 28.14
CA GLU A 120 33.40 -3.42 28.58
C GLU A 120 32.16 -3.07 29.38
N GLY A 121 32.24 -2.04 30.26
CA GLY A 121 31.08 -1.55 30.97
C GLY A 121 29.99 -1.01 30.05
N GLU A 122 30.35 -0.11 29.13
CA GLU A 122 29.40 0.42 28.14
C GLU A 122 28.85 -0.68 27.23
N PHE A 123 29.68 -1.63 26.84
CA PHE A 123 29.29 -2.78 26.02
C PHE A 123 28.23 -3.63 26.70
N ALA A 124 28.41 -3.91 27.99
CA ALA A 124 27.42 -4.64 28.78
C ALA A 124 26.11 -3.85 28.93
N ASP A 125 26.18 -2.54 29.19
CA ASP A 125 25.03 -1.66 29.30
C ASP A 125 24.20 -1.58 28.01
N LEU A 126 24.85 -1.69 26.87
CA LEU A 126 24.21 -1.72 25.53
C LEU A 126 23.84 -3.14 25.06
N ASN A 127 23.90 -4.13 25.94
CA ASN A 127 23.60 -5.54 25.61
C ASN A 127 24.47 -6.13 24.49
N GLY A 128 25.72 -5.71 24.45
CA GLY A 128 26.66 -6.03 23.36
C GLY A 128 26.95 -7.53 23.20
N TRP A 129 26.87 -8.31 24.29
CA TRP A 129 27.08 -9.76 24.26
C TRP A 129 26.05 -10.50 23.39
N GLU A 130 24.85 -9.96 23.26
CA GLU A 130 23.75 -10.53 22.47
C GLU A 130 23.61 -9.86 21.09
N ALA A 131 24.44 -8.86 20.77
CA ALA A 131 24.31 -8.06 19.55
C ALA A 131 24.29 -8.88 18.27
N GLU A 132 25.23 -9.83 18.12
CA GLU A 132 25.29 -10.68 16.92
C GLU A 132 24.10 -11.63 16.83
N SER A 133 23.66 -12.20 17.95
CA SER A 133 22.50 -13.07 18.02
C SER A 133 21.21 -12.33 17.71
N ASP A 134 21.06 -11.13 18.25
CA ASP A 134 19.89 -10.27 17.97
C ASP A 134 19.85 -9.85 16.51
N ALA A 135 20.99 -9.45 15.96
CA ALA A 135 21.10 -9.11 14.54
C ALA A 135 20.76 -10.31 13.63
N ALA A 136 21.27 -11.49 13.97
CA ALA A 136 20.96 -12.72 13.23
C ALA A 136 19.48 -13.09 13.30
N THR A 137 18.84 -12.90 14.45
CA THR A 137 17.39 -13.12 14.63
C THR A 137 16.56 -12.20 13.75
N LEU A 138 16.90 -10.91 13.67
CA LEU A 138 16.23 -9.94 12.80
C LEU A 138 16.41 -10.31 11.32
N LEU A 139 17.61 -10.67 10.90
CA LEU A 139 17.90 -11.07 9.52
C LEU A 139 17.14 -12.32 9.12
N ASN A 140 17.16 -13.35 9.94
CA ASN A 140 16.43 -14.61 9.67
C ASN A 140 14.91 -14.36 9.60
N GLY A 141 14.37 -13.53 10.51
CA GLY A 141 12.96 -13.17 10.50
C GLY A 141 12.52 -12.44 9.22
N LEU A 142 13.41 -11.67 8.63
CA LEU A 142 13.17 -10.96 7.36
C LEU A 142 13.55 -11.79 6.12
N GLY A 143 13.92 -13.07 6.29
CA GLY A 143 14.21 -13.98 5.19
C GLY A 143 15.61 -13.79 4.59
N ILE A 144 16.58 -13.32 5.37
CA ILE A 144 18.00 -13.33 5.02
C ILE A 144 18.65 -14.53 5.70
N GLU A 145 19.02 -15.54 4.90
CA GLU A 145 19.58 -16.79 5.39
C GLU A 145 20.94 -16.61 6.08
N THR A 146 21.25 -17.50 7.03
CA THR A 146 22.45 -17.41 7.87
C THR A 146 23.74 -17.39 7.05
N ASP A 147 23.77 -18.07 5.91
CA ASP A 147 24.94 -18.10 5.01
C ASP A 147 25.32 -16.73 4.47
N LEU A 148 24.36 -15.80 4.37
CA LEU A 148 24.55 -14.45 3.90
C LEU A 148 24.96 -13.45 4.99
N HIS A 149 24.92 -13.83 6.27
CA HIS A 149 25.17 -12.90 7.39
C HIS A 149 26.59 -12.33 7.40
N TYR A 150 27.57 -13.11 6.94
CA TYR A 150 28.97 -12.69 6.83
C TYR A 150 29.41 -12.26 5.43
N ALA A 151 28.47 -12.30 4.45
CA ALA A 151 28.69 -11.74 3.12
C ALA A 151 28.77 -10.21 3.17
N TYR A 152 29.38 -9.61 2.17
CA TYR A 152 29.34 -8.15 2.03
C TYR A 152 28.03 -7.69 1.40
N MET A 153 27.56 -6.49 1.79
CA MET A 153 26.33 -5.92 1.26
C MET A 153 26.31 -5.82 -0.27
N ARG A 154 27.45 -5.57 -0.90
CA ARG A 154 27.58 -5.52 -2.38
C ARG A 154 27.28 -6.85 -3.08
N GLU A 155 27.34 -7.97 -2.36
CA GLU A 155 27.06 -9.30 -2.88
C GLU A 155 25.56 -9.64 -2.90
N LEU A 156 24.76 -8.84 -2.20
CA LEU A 156 23.32 -8.99 -2.11
C LEU A 156 22.60 -8.31 -3.28
N ASP A 157 21.47 -8.85 -3.67
CA ASP A 157 20.54 -8.17 -4.58
C ASP A 157 19.81 -6.98 -3.91
N GLY A 158 19.15 -6.15 -4.71
CA GLY A 158 18.47 -4.95 -4.22
C GLY A 158 17.38 -5.24 -3.19
N GLY A 159 16.62 -6.31 -3.35
CA GLY A 159 15.57 -6.72 -2.40
C GLY A 159 16.16 -7.17 -1.06
N GLN A 160 17.23 -7.96 -1.11
CA GLN A 160 17.94 -8.39 0.09
C GLN A 160 18.56 -7.21 0.84
N LYS A 161 19.14 -6.23 0.14
CA LYS A 161 19.68 -5.00 0.76
C LYS A 161 18.62 -4.24 1.52
N VAL A 162 17.42 -4.11 0.99
CA VAL A 162 16.28 -3.46 1.68
C VAL A 162 15.94 -4.18 2.98
N LYS A 163 15.87 -5.51 2.96
CA LYS A 163 15.62 -6.33 4.15
C LYS A 163 16.69 -6.13 5.23
N VAL A 164 17.96 -6.05 4.84
CA VAL A 164 19.08 -5.76 5.77
C VAL A 164 18.96 -4.37 6.38
N LEU A 165 18.61 -3.35 5.58
CA LEU A 165 18.39 -1.99 6.10
C LEU A 165 17.20 -1.92 7.05
N LEU A 166 16.16 -2.70 6.81
CA LEU A 166 15.05 -2.83 7.74
C LEU A 166 15.50 -3.49 9.06
N ALA A 167 16.26 -4.58 8.99
CA ALA A 167 16.85 -5.20 10.19
C ALA A 167 17.71 -4.21 10.98
N LYS A 168 18.52 -3.41 10.30
CA LYS A 168 19.32 -2.32 10.89
C LYS A 168 18.44 -1.31 11.63
N ALA A 169 17.32 -0.89 11.04
CA ALA A 169 16.40 0.05 11.67
C ALA A 169 15.76 -0.53 12.94
N LEU A 170 15.43 -1.82 12.94
CA LEU A 170 14.81 -2.52 14.08
C LEU A 170 15.81 -2.88 15.19
N PHE A 171 17.12 -2.89 14.89
CA PHE A 171 18.15 -3.37 15.79
C PHE A 171 18.29 -2.54 17.07
N GLY A 172 18.52 -3.22 18.19
CA GLY A 172 18.91 -2.61 19.46
C GLY A 172 17.77 -1.91 20.20
N ASN A 173 16.52 -2.28 19.96
CA ASN A 173 15.33 -1.76 20.64
C ASN A 173 15.29 -0.21 20.70
N PRO A 174 15.21 0.48 19.56
CA PRO A 174 15.17 1.94 19.52
C PRO A 174 13.95 2.48 20.28
N ASP A 175 14.10 3.65 20.89
CA ASP A 175 13.01 4.32 21.63
C ASP A 175 11.95 4.89 20.68
N ILE A 176 12.39 5.32 19.49
CA ILE A 176 11.53 5.86 18.45
C ILE A 176 11.95 5.25 17.12
N LEU A 177 11.02 4.62 16.43
CA LEU A 177 11.24 3.92 15.16
C LEU A 177 10.41 4.58 14.07
N LEU A 178 11.07 5.07 13.01
CA LEU A 178 10.45 5.68 11.84
C LEU A 178 10.62 4.75 10.63
N LEU A 179 9.50 4.27 10.09
CA LEU A 179 9.46 3.34 8.96
C LEU A 179 8.69 3.94 7.78
N ASP A 180 9.36 4.13 6.67
CA ASP A 180 8.74 4.58 5.42
C ASP A 180 8.65 3.41 4.44
N GLU A 181 7.42 2.93 4.18
CA GLU A 181 7.09 1.79 3.32
C GLU A 181 7.88 0.49 3.66
N PRO A 182 7.85 0.02 4.91
CA PRO A 182 8.69 -1.09 5.35
C PRO A 182 8.32 -2.45 4.74
N THR A 183 7.12 -2.60 4.20
CA THR A 183 6.63 -3.83 3.58
C THR A 183 7.07 -4.00 2.13
N ASN A 184 7.63 -2.96 1.51
CA ASN A 184 8.13 -3.04 0.15
C ASN A 184 9.26 -4.07 0.05
N HIS A 185 9.20 -4.89 -0.99
CA HIS A 185 10.17 -5.97 -1.26
C HIS A 185 10.21 -7.12 -0.25
N LEU A 186 9.26 -7.17 0.69
CA LEU A 186 9.10 -8.31 1.60
C LEU A 186 8.15 -9.36 0.98
N ASP A 187 8.47 -10.62 1.23
CA ASP A 187 7.54 -11.73 1.01
C ASP A 187 6.52 -11.82 2.17
N LEU A 188 5.51 -12.65 2.00
CA LEU A 188 4.43 -12.79 2.98
C LEU A 188 4.92 -13.21 4.38
N ASP A 189 5.93 -14.08 4.44
CA ASP A 189 6.46 -14.58 5.70
C ASP A 189 7.23 -13.46 6.43
N ALA A 190 8.02 -12.68 5.71
CA ALA A 190 8.73 -11.53 6.27
C ALA A 190 7.77 -10.41 6.71
N ILE A 191 6.67 -10.17 5.97
CA ILE A 191 5.61 -9.24 6.38
C ILE A 191 4.95 -9.73 7.67
N ALA A 192 4.56 -11.00 7.75
CA ALA A 192 3.95 -11.57 8.95
C ALA A 192 4.87 -11.49 10.16
N TRP A 193 6.16 -11.75 9.98
CA TRP A 193 7.16 -11.59 11.03
C TRP A 193 7.30 -10.14 11.48
N LEU A 194 7.34 -9.18 10.53
CA LEU A 194 7.42 -7.74 10.86
C LEU A 194 6.17 -7.26 11.61
N GLU A 195 4.99 -7.71 11.22
CA GLU A 195 3.73 -7.42 11.92
C GLU A 195 3.80 -7.87 13.38
N GLU A 196 4.22 -9.12 13.62
CA GLU A 196 4.37 -9.66 14.97
C GLU A 196 5.41 -8.88 15.79
N PHE A 197 6.54 -8.55 15.15
CA PHE A 197 7.58 -7.72 15.78
C PHE A 197 7.03 -6.37 16.22
N LEU A 198 6.30 -5.66 15.36
CA LEU A 198 5.75 -4.33 15.66
C LEU A 198 4.60 -4.37 16.68
N ILE A 199 3.78 -5.41 16.67
CA ILE A 199 2.72 -5.61 17.68
C ILE A 199 3.32 -5.78 19.08
N ASN A 200 4.44 -6.49 19.19
CA ASN A 200 5.14 -6.73 20.45
C ASN A 200 6.15 -5.63 20.81
N PHE A 201 6.33 -4.64 19.95
CA PHE A 201 7.27 -3.54 20.18
C PHE A 201 6.69 -2.52 21.15
N ASN A 202 7.35 -2.31 22.30
CA ASN A 202 6.82 -1.51 23.41
C ASN A 202 7.14 -0.02 23.33
N ASN A 203 7.94 0.41 22.38
CA ASN A 203 8.33 1.80 22.21
C ASN A 203 7.48 2.52 21.15
N THR A 204 7.88 3.70 20.72
CA THR A 204 7.14 4.50 19.75
C THR A 204 7.46 4.07 18.33
N VAL A 205 6.46 3.78 17.52
CA VAL A 205 6.59 3.51 16.07
C VAL A 205 5.76 4.50 15.28
N ILE A 206 6.36 5.08 14.24
CA ILE A 206 5.64 5.89 13.24
C ILE A 206 5.92 5.25 11.89
N VAL A 207 4.88 4.77 11.22
CA VAL A 207 4.98 4.03 9.97
C VAL A 207 4.15 4.68 8.87
N VAL A 208 4.73 4.80 7.68
CA VAL A 208 4.03 5.10 6.44
C VAL A 208 3.92 3.80 5.65
N SER A 209 2.71 3.44 5.24
CA SER A 209 2.49 2.29 4.36
C SER A 209 1.25 2.51 3.48
N HIS A 210 1.28 1.92 2.30
CA HIS A 210 0.11 1.80 1.42
C HIS A 210 -0.64 0.48 1.62
N ASP A 211 -0.10 -0.41 2.44
CA ASP A 211 -0.73 -1.68 2.80
C ASP A 211 -1.74 -1.47 3.93
N ARG A 212 -3.03 -1.50 3.58
CA ARG A 212 -4.14 -1.30 4.53
C ARG A 212 -4.24 -2.42 5.55
N TYR A 213 -3.98 -3.64 5.15
CA TYR A 213 -4.01 -4.80 6.04
C TYR A 213 -2.92 -4.69 7.11
N PHE A 214 -1.70 -4.36 6.68
CA PHE A 214 -0.58 -4.10 7.58
C PHE A 214 -0.91 -2.98 8.58
N LEU A 215 -1.41 -1.84 8.11
CA LEU A 215 -1.81 -0.72 8.98
C LEU A 215 -2.90 -1.13 9.98
N ASN A 216 -3.90 -1.91 9.54
CA ASN A 216 -4.95 -2.40 10.43
C ASN A 216 -4.42 -3.29 11.55
N LYS A 217 -3.43 -4.11 11.23
CA LYS A 217 -2.90 -5.10 12.15
C LYS A 217 -1.95 -4.51 13.17
N VAL A 218 -1.11 -3.56 12.78
CA VAL A 218 -0.03 -3.03 13.63
C VAL A 218 -0.35 -1.68 14.28
N CYS A 219 -1.20 -0.84 13.68
CA CYS A 219 -1.43 0.52 14.18
C CYS A 219 -2.45 0.57 15.31
N THR A 220 -2.10 1.34 16.35
CA THR A 220 -2.99 1.73 17.45
C THR A 220 -3.64 3.09 17.20
N HIS A 221 -3.00 3.93 16.39
CA HIS A 221 -3.44 5.28 16.04
C HIS A 221 -3.15 5.56 14.57
N ILE A 222 -3.96 6.44 14.00
CA ILE A 222 -3.76 6.96 12.64
C ILE A 222 -3.53 8.46 12.72
N ALA A 223 -2.42 8.92 12.13
CA ALA A 223 -2.10 10.33 11.92
C ALA A 223 -2.41 10.68 10.46
N ASP A 224 -3.45 11.43 10.24
CA ASP A 224 -3.99 11.74 8.92
C ASP A 224 -3.51 13.10 8.43
N ILE A 225 -2.78 13.12 7.31
CA ILE A 225 -2.35 14.35 6.62
C ILE A 225 -3.41 14.72 5.59
N ASP A 226 -4.26 15.68 5.92
CA ASP A 226 -5.23 16.27 4.99
C ASP A 226 -5.50 17.73 5.35
N TYR A 227 -6.02 18.51 4.40
CA TYR A 227 -6.34 19.94 4.57
C TYR A 227 -5.16 20.79 5.07
N ALA A 228 -3.94 20.43 4.70
CA ALA A 228 -2.70 21.03 5.19
C ALA A 228 -2.50 20.92 6.72
N LYS A 229 -3.10 19.91 7.35
CA LYS A 229 -2.99 19.60 8.79
C LYS A 229 -2.67 18.15 9.00
N ILE A 230 -2.22 17.80 10.20
CA ILE A 230 -2.08 16.43 10.64
C ILE A 230 -2.99 16.23 11.84
N GLN A 231 -3.95 15.32 11.70
CA GLN A 231 -4.92 15.01 12.76
C GLN A 231 -4.72 13.58 13.24
N LEU A 232 -4.71 13.42 14.57
CA LEU A 232 -4.53 12.11 15.20
C LEU A 232 -5.89 11.48 15.52
N TYR A 233 -6.04 10.22 15.17
CA TYR A 233 -7.19 9.37 15.51
C TYR A 233 -6.73 8.17 16.32
N SER A 234 -7.46 7.84 17.38
CA SER A 234 -7.24 6.61 18.14
C SER A 234 -7.98 5.46 17.47
N GLY A 235 -7.27 4.39 17.13
CA GLY A 235 -7.78 3.23 16.43
C GLY A 235 -6.94 2.89 15.19
N ASN A 236 -7.31 1.81 14.51
CA ASN A 236 -6.64 1.35 13.29
C ASN A 236 -7.17 2.06 12.03
N TYR A 237 -6.67 1.62 10.86
CA TYR A 237 -7.04 2.22 9.57
C TYR A 237 -8.54 2.09 9.26
N ASP A 238 -9.16 0.93 9.50
CA ASP A 238 -10.58 0.73 9.23
C ASP A 238 -11.46 1.62 10.10
N PHE A 239 -11.14 1.74 11.39
CA PHE A 239 -11.83 2.64 12.30
C PHE A 239 -11.73 4.11 11.85
N TRP A 240 -10.53 4.54 11.42
CA TRP A 240 -10.32 5.87 10.85
C TRP A 240 -11.18 6.07 9.59
N TYR A 241 -11.14 5.09 8.66
CA TYR A 241 -11.88 5.17 7.41
C TYR A 241 -13.39 5.31 7.64
N GLU A 242 -13.97 4.44 8.44
CA GLU A 242 -15.40 4.50 8.79
C GLU A 242 -15.78 5.80 9.49
N SER A 243 -14.98 6.22 10.47
CA SER A 243 -15.21 7.47 11.22
C SER A 243 -15.12 8.69 10.32
N SER A 244 -14.17 8.73 9.39
CA SER A 244 -14.00 9.83 8.45
C SER A 244 -15.16 9.92 7.46
N GLN A 245 -15.63 8.78 6.92
CA GLN A 245 -16.78 8.72 6.04
C GLN A 245 -18.07 9.16 6.76
N LEU A 246 -18.27 8.72 7.99
CA LEU A 246 -19.43 9.11 8.81
C LEU A 246 -19.42 10.63 9.07
N MET A 247 -18.26 11.18 9.43
CA MET A 247 -18.12 12.63 9.69
C MET A 247 -18.43 13.45 8.45
N ILE A 248 -17.91 13.06 7.28
CA ILE A 248 -18.21 13.74 6.00
C ILE A 248 -19.70 13.67 5.69
N LYS A 249 -20.33 12.52 5.89
CA LYS A 249 -21.77 12.34 5.69
C LYS A 249 -22.58 13.26 6.61
N GLN A 250 -22.24 13.30 7.90
CA GLN A 250 -22.91 14.16 8.88
C GLN A 250 -22.76 15.66 8.53
N MET A 251 -21.56 16.08 8.12
CA MET A 251 -21.32 17.46 7.70
C MET A 251 -22.15 17.82 6.45
N LYS A 252 -22.23 16.93 5.46
CA LYS A 252 -23.05 17.15 4.26
C LYS A 252 -24.55 17.25 4.60
N GLU A 253 -25.05 16.38 5.47
CA GLU A 253 -26.45 16.41 5.92
C GLU A 253 -26.76 17.68 6.74
N ALA A 254 -25.84 18.09 7.62
CA ALA A 254 -25.97 19.32 8.39
C ALA A 254 -25.98 20.56 7.46
N ASN A 255 -25.08 20.62 6.48
CA ASN A 255 -25.06 21.70 5.50
C ASN A 255 -26.31 21.71 4.65
N LYS A 256 -26.80 20.58 4.19
CA LYS A 256 -28.08 20.49 3.45
C LYS A 256 -29.24 21.08 4.24
N LYS A 257 -29.37 20.74 5.53
CA LYS A 257 -30.40 21.32 6.41
C LYS A 257 -30.21 22.82 6.58
N LYS A 258 -28.98 23.32 6.68
CA LYS A 258 -28.69 24.77 6.73
C LYS A 258 -29.06 25.46 5.40
N GLU A 259 -28.76 24.85 4.26
CA GLU A 259 -29.12 25.37 2.93
C GLU A 259 -30.62 25.44 2.74
N GLU A 260 -31.37 24.39 3.12
CA GLU A 260 -32.84 24.39 3.11
C GLU A 260 -33.40 25.53 3.98
N LYS A 261 -32.82 25.71 5.17
CA LYS A 261 -33.20 26.81 6.06
C LYS A 261 -32.87 28.19 5.51
N ILE A 262 -31.72 28.35 4.87
CA ILE A 262 -31.34 29.58 4.15
C ILE A 262 -32.38 29.90 3.07
N LYS A 263 -32.74 28.90 2.27
CA LYS A 263 -33.73 29.05 1.20
C LYS A 263 -35.10 29.47 1.74
N GLU A 264 -35.59 28.79 2.79
CA GLU A 264 -36.88 29.18 3.45
C GLU A 264 -36.85 30.63 3.96
N LEU A 265 -35.75 31.04 4.61
CA LEU A 265 -35.60 32.39 5.12
C LEU A 265 -35.54 33.44 4.00
N GLN A 266 -34.80 33.13 2.91
CA GLN A 266 -34.71 34.00 1.74
C GLN A 266 -36.07 34.18 1.06
N GLU A 267 -36.81 33.08 0.84
CA GLU A 267 -38.16 33.12 0.25
C GLU A 267 -39.13 33.93 1.12
N PHE A 268 -39.07 33.77 2.44
CA PHE A 268 -39.90 34.55 3.36
C PHE A 268 -39.53 36.04 3.33
N ILE A 269 -38.25 36.38 3.36
CA ILE A 269 -37.75 37.77 3.29
C ILE A 269 -38.21 38.41 1.97
N GLN A 270 -38.05 37.73 0.85
CA GLN A 270 -38.43 38.20 -0.46
C GLN A 270 -39.97 38.46 -0.54
N ARG A 271 -40.77 37.56 -0.01
CA ARG A 271 -42.22 37.62 -0.06
C ARG A 271 -42.81 38.73 0.84
N PHE A 272 -42.18 39.03 1.98
CA PHE A 272 -42.75 39.89 3.01
C PHE A 272 -41.94 41.16 3.32
N SER A 273 -40.84 41.39 2.65
CA SER A 273 -39.99 42.61 2.87
C SER A 273 -40.73 43.91 2.60
N ALA A 274 -41.64 43.93 1.64
CA ALA A 274 -42.44 45.12 1.29
C ALA A 274 -43.75 45.27 2.10
N ASN A 275 -44.08 44.33 2.97
CA ASN A 275 -45.31 44.35 3.72
C ASN A 275 -45.12 44.97 5.11
N ALA A 276 -45.74 46.17 5.32
CA ALA A 276 -45.55 46.94 6.55
C ALA A 276 -45.92 46.17 7.85
N SER A 277 -46.93 45.30 7.81
CA SER A 277 -47.36 44.55 8.97
C SER A 277 -46.42 43.38 9.35
N LYS A 278 -45.63 42.88 8.38
CA LYS A 278 -44.66 41.79 8.56
C LYS A 278 -43.21 42.20 8.52
N SER A 279 -42.92 43.50 8.35
CA SER A 279 -41.58 44.06 8.24
C SER A 279 -40.66 43.70 9.44
N LYS A 280 -41.18 43.73 10.66
CA LYS A 280 -40.42 43.33 11.86
C LYS A 280 -40.04 41.84 11.83
N GLN A 281 -40.92 40.97 11.31
CA GLN A 281 -40.65 39.56 11.17
C GLN A 281 -39.61 39.29 10.06
N ALA A 282 -39.69 40.01 8.93
CA ALA A 282 -38.70 39.94 7.85
C ALA A 282 -37.32 40.40 8.34
N THR A 283 -37.24 41.47 9.14
CA THR A 283 -35.96 41.92 9.74
C THR A 283 -35.38 40.92 10.71
N SER A 284 -36.22 40.30 11.58
CA SER A 284 -35.77 39.25 12.49
C SER A 284 -35.22 38.02 11.74
N ARG A 285 -35.89 37.63 10.64
CA ARG A 285 -35.43 36.53 9.81
C ARG A 285 -34.18 36.83 9.01
N LYS A 286 -34.00 38.09 8.60
CA LYS A 286 -32.75 38.56 7.98
C LYS A 286 -31.56 38.43 8.95
N ARG A 287 -31.75 38.82 10.21
CA ARG A 287 -30.74 38.62 11.26
C ARG A 287 -30.45 37.16 11.55
N ALA A 288 -31.47 36.29 11.47
CA ALA A 288 -31.30 34.86 11.60
C ALA A 288 -30.50 34.26 10.42
N LEU A 289 -30.76 34.74 9.19
CA LEU A 289 -30.04 34.35 7.98
C LEU A 289 -28.54 34.72 8.08
N GLU A 290 -28.24 35.92 8.57
CA GLU A 290 -26.87 36.43 8.74
C GLU A 290 -26.06 35.59 9.78
N LYS A 291 -26.72 34.86 10.67
CA LYS A 291 -26.08 34.01 11.68
C LYS A 291 -25.84 32.59 11.20
N ILE A 292 -26.46 32.16 10.10
CA ILE A 292 -26.28 30.81 9.58
C ILE A 292 -24.98 30.80 8.77
N GLN A 293 -23.98 30.08 9.31
CA GLN A 293 -22.74 29.78 8.59
C GLN A 293 -22.81 28.33 8.12
N LEU A 294 -22.57 28.12 6.83
CA LEU A 294 -22.32 26.77 6.31
C LEU A 294 -20.96 26.33 6.79
N ASP A 295 -20.86 25.10 7.22
CA ASP A 295 -19.56 24.51 7.52
C ASP A 295 -18.77 24.42 6.22
N GLU A 296 -17.58 25.00 6.21
CA GLU A 296 -16.72 24.98 5.05
C GLU A 296 -16.20 23.54 4.88
N ILE A 297 -16.86 22.75 4.03
CA ILE A 297 -16.35 21.45 3.62
C ILE A 297 -15.21 21.71 2.65
N ARG A 298 -13.99 21.81 3.17
CA ARG A 298 -12.80 21.93 2.33
C ARG A 298 -12.68 20.66 1.49
N PRO A 299 -12.33 20.76 0.20
CA PRO A 299 -12.09 19.60 -0.61
C PRO A 299 -10.87 18.86 -0.05
N SER A 300 -11.03 17.57 0.25
CA SER A 300 -9.92 16.71 0.66
C SER A 300 -8.86 16.66 -0.45
N SER A 301 -7.62 16.50 -0.07
CA SER A 301 -6.54 16.21 -1.01
C SER A 301 -6.65 14.81 -1.60
N ARG A 302 -7.41 13.93 -0.95
CA ARG A 302 -7.71 12.59 -1.44
C ARG A 302 -8.73 12.65 -2.57
N LYS A 303 -8.39 12.01 -3.67
CA LYS A 303 -9.26 11.91 -4.84
C LYS A 303 -9.45 10.43 -5.15
N TYR A 304 -10.70 10.00 -5.16
CA TYR A 304 -11.07 8.64 -5.53
C TYR A 304 -11.50 8.60 -6.99
N PRO A 305 -10.89 7.78 -7.85
CA PRO A 305 -11.40 7.59 -9.19
C PRO A 305 -12.77 6.90 -9.13
N TYR A 306 -13.63 7.23 -10.08
CA TYR A 306 -14.94 6.58 -10.20
C TYR A 306 -14.78 5.30 -11.02
N ILE A 307 -14.64 4.17 -10.34
CA ILE A 307 -14.52 2.85 -10.95
C ILE A 307 -15.85 2.12 -10.74
N ASP A 308 -16.51 1.74 -11.83
CA ASP A 308 -17.79 1.05 -11.81
C ASP A 308 -17.91 0.17 -13.07
N PHE A 309 -17.71 -1.15 -12.89
CA PHE A 309 -17.80 -2.11 -13.97
C PHE A 309 -19.25 -2.57 -14.14
N LYS A 310 -19.79 -2.41 -15.35
CA LYS A 310 -21.15 -2.80 -15.69
C LYS A 310 -21.12 -3.75 -16.89
N PRO A 311 -21.52 -5.01 -16.68
CA PRO A 311 -21.63 -5.94 -17.80
C PRO A 311 -22.77 -5.55 -18.73
N ASN A 312 -22.51 -5.59 -20.03
CA ASN A 312 -23.51 -5.31 -21.06
C ASN A 312 -24.40 -6.52 -21.38
N ARG A 313 -24.00 -7.70 -20.91
CA ARG A 313 -24.67 -8.97 -21.20
C ARG A 313 -24.72 -9.82 -19.93
N GLU A 314 -25.86 -10.47 -19.70
CA GLU A 314 -25.98 -11.48 -18.66
C GLU A 314 -25.13 -12.71 -18.98
N ILE A 315 -24.53 -13.31 -17.94
CA ILE A 315 -23.70 -14.48 -18.05
C ILE A 315 -24.52 -15.74 -17.73
N GLY A 316 -24.30 -16.81 -18.50
CA GLY A 316 -24.91 -18.12 -18.26
C GLY A 316 -24.15 -18.93 -17.21
N ASN A 317 -24.64 -20.15 -16.94
CA ASN A 317 -24.05 -21.02 -15.92
C ASN A 317 -22.69 -21.60 -16.32
N GLU A 318 -22.48 -21.85 -17.63
CA GLU A 318 -21.20 -22.32 -18.15
C GLU A 318 -20.33 -21.11 -18.52
N VAL A 319 -19.29 -20.87 -17.74
CA VAL A 319 -18.41 -19.72 -17.89
C VAL A 319 -17.09 -20.09 -18.52
N LEU A 320 -16.36 -21.01 -17.90
CA LEU A 320 -15.06 -21.46 -18.37
C LEU A 320 -14.83 -22.91 -17.99
N HIS A 321 -14.33 -23.68 -18.91
CA HIS A 321 -13.83 -25.02 -18.69
C HIS A 321 -12.37 -25.10 -19.13
N VAL A 322 -11.49 -25.50 -18.22
CA VAL A 322 -10.05 -25.67 -18.43
C VAL A 322 -9.71 -27.12 -18.18
N GLU A 323 -9.01 -27.76 -19.09
CA GLU A 323 -8.69 -29.18 -19.03
C GLU A 323 -7.24 -29.44 -19.43
N GLY A 324 -6.44 -29.90 -18.45
CA GLY A 324 -5.09 -30.42 -18.66
C GLY A 324 -4.08 -29.42 -19.22
N ILE A 325 -4.21 -28.14 -18.93
CA ILE A 325 -3.27 -27.14 -19.45
C ILE A 325 -1.89 -27.32 -18.83
N SER A 326 -0.89 -27.47 -19.72
CA SER A 326 0.54 -27.45 -19.37
C SER A 326 1.28 -26.44 -20.23
N LYS A 327 2.27 -25.78 -19.65
CA LYS A 327 3.10 -24.78 -20.34
C LYS A 327 4.51 -24.75 -19.78
N THR A 328 5.49 -24.79 -20.68
CA THR A 328 6.91 -24.63 -20.37
C THR A 328 7.44 -23.39 -21.09
N ILE A 329 8.15 -22.52 -20.39
CA ILE A 329 8.77 -21.32 -20.94
C ILE A 329 10.26 -21.32 -20.51
N ASP A 330 11.15 -21.12 -21.49
CA ASP A 330 12.61 -21.09 -21.28
C ASP A 330 13.16 -22.32 -20.52
N GLY A 331 12.55 -23.50 -20.75
CA GLY A 331 12.95 -24.74 -20.10
C GLY A 331 12.37 -24.95 -18.70
N VAL A 332 11.61 -23.99 -18.17
CA VAL A 332 10.94 -24.09 -16.87
C VAL A 332 9.46 -24.43 -17.10
N LYS A 333 9.00 -25.52 -16.50
CA LYS A 333 7.59 -25.93 -16.52
C LYS A 333 6.79 -25.06 -15.55
N LEU A 334 6.03 -24.12 -16.07
CA LEU A 334 5.24 -23.17 -15.29
C LEU A 334 3.86 -23.71 -14.90
N LEU A 335 3.23 -24.46 -15.80
CA LEU A 335 1.91 -25.06 -15.60
C LEU A 335 2.00 -26.56 -15.87
N ASP A 336 1.43 -27.36 -14.98
CA ASP A 336 1.42 -28.81 -15.08
C ASP A 336 0.00 -29.36 -14.87
N ASN A 337 -0.61 -29.81 -15.97
CA ASN A 337 -1.91 -30.48 -15.99
C ASN A 337 -3.01 -29.72 -15.19
N ILE A 338 -3.14 -28.42 -15.45
CA ILE A 338 -4.08 -27.56 -14.73
C ILE A 338 -5.49 -27.75 -15.28
N SER A 339 -6.43 -28.11 -14.40
CA SER A 339 -7.84 -28.30 -14.75
C SER A 339 -8.74 -27.67 -13.70
N PHE A 340 -9.72 -26.88 -14.15
CA PHE A 340 -10.76 -26.30 -13.30
C PHE A 340 -11.95 -25.80 -14.13
N THR A 341 -13.08 -25.56 -13.48
CA THR A 341 -14.26 -24.97 -14.09
C THR A 341 -14.74 -23.77 -13.30
N LEU A 342 -15.28 -22.77 -13.97
CA LEU A 342 -15.85 -21.58 -13.35
C LEU A 342 -17.38 -21.53 -13.54
N GLY A 343 -18.07 -21.17 -12.47
CA GLY A 343 -19.47 -20.80 -12.46
C GLY A 343 -19.68 -19.30 -12.54
N HIS A 344 -20.92 -18.87 -12.61
CA HIS A 344 -21.32 -17.47 -12.85
C HIS A 344 -21.05 -16.51 -11.68
N ASP A 345 -20.81 -17.04 -10.46
CA ASP A 345 -20.55 -16.23 -9.25
C ASP A 345 -19.08 -16.29 -8.80
N ASP A 346 -18.22 -16.94 -9.56
CA ASP A 346 -16.84 -17.16 -9.13
C ASP A 346 -15.99 -15.88 -9.23
N LYS A 347 -15.44 -15.47 -8.09
CA LYS A 347 -14.38 -14.47 -7.98
C LYS A 347 -13.13 -15.15 -7.44
N VAL A 348 -12.25 -15.52 -8.36
CA VAL A 348 -11.09 -16.36 -8.07
C VAL A 348 -9.85 -15.50 -7.91
N ALA A 349 -9.21 -15.57 -6.74
CA ALA A 349 -7.88 -15.05 -6.55
C ALA A 349 -6.85 -16.17 -6.74
N PHE A 350 -5.88 -15.91 -7.60
CA PHE A 350 -4.69 -16.76 -7.72
C PHE A 350 -3.63 -16.25 -6.76
N VAL A 351 -3.17 -17.12 -5.87
CA VAL A 351 -2.20 -16.80 -4.82
C VAL A 351 -0.96 -17.69 -4.95
N GLY A 352 0.06 -17.42 -4.16
CA GLY A 352 1.29 -18.20 -4.10
C GLY A 352 2.48 -17.52 -4.79
N PRO A 353 3.67 -18.11 -4.64
CA PRO A 353 4.93 -17.49 -5.08
C PRO A 353 5.15 -17.54 -6.60
N ASN A 354 4.46 -18.43 -7.30
CA ASN A 354 4.69 -18.65 -8.73
C ASN A 354 3.90 -17.68 -9.61
N VAL A 355 4.28 -16.41 -9.55
CA VAL A 355 3.63 -15.32 -10.28
C VAL A 355 3.69 -15.52 -11.80
N ASN A 356 4.80 -16.08 -12.31
CA ASN A 356 4.98 -16.32 -13.74
C ASN A 356 4.01 -17.37 -14.27
N ALA A 357 3.68 -18.39 -13.48
CA ALA A 357 2.69 -19.39 -13.83
C ALA A 357 1.30 -18.78 -13.98
N THR A 358 0.91 -17.90 -13.06
CA THR A 358 -0.39 -17.22 -13.14
C THR A 358 -0.47 -16.28 -14.35
N THR A 359 0.59 -15.51 -14.61
CA THR A 359 0.66 -14.65 -15.80
C THR A 359 0.56 -15.47 -17.09
N ALA A 360 1.23 -16.62 -17.16
CA ALA A 360 1.15 -17.52 -18.31
C ALA A 360 -0.27 -18.08 -18.50
N LEU A 361 -0.93 -18.51 -17.42
CA LEU A 361 -2.31 -18.98 -17.46
C LEU A 361 -3.27 -17.88 -17.95
N PHE A 362 -3.14 -16.65 -17.45
CA PHE A 362 -3.99 -15.54 -17.87
C PHE A 362 -3.79 -15.18 -19.34
N LYS A 363 -2.55 -15.20 -19.83
CA LYS A 363 -2.26 -15.00 -21.27
C LYS A 363 -2.87 -16.10 -22.14
N ILE A 364 -2.84 -17.35 -21.69
CA ILE A 364 -3.48 -18.45 -22.39
C ILE A 364 -4.99 -18.23 -22.44
N LEU A 365 -5.63 -17.94 -21.31
CA LEU A 365 -7.08 -17.72 -21.24
C LEU A 365 -7.53 -16.46 -22.00
N ALA A 366 -6.67 -15.45 -22.11
CA ALA A 366 -6.91 -14.26 -22.94
C ALA A 366 -6.69 -14.50 -24.43
N GLY A 367 -6.13 -15.64 -24.82
CA GLY A 367 -5.83 -15.96 -26.22
C GLY A 367 -4.54 -15.35 -26.76
N GLU A 368 -3.68 -14.84 -25.88
CA GLU A 368 -2.38 -14.25 -26.25
C GLU A 368 -1.23 -15.27 -26.27
N MET A 369 -1.44 -16.46 -25.72
CA MET A 369 -0.47 -17.54 -25.65
C MET A 369 -1.15 -18.89 -25.88
N GLU A 370 -0.50 -19.78 -26.63
CA GLU A 370 -0.99 -21.15 -26.81
C GLU A 370 -0.46 -22.05 -25.68
N PRO A 371 -1.29 -22.95 -25.13
CA PRO A 371 -0.81 -23.99 -24.22
C PRO A 371 0.03 -25.03 -24.99
N ASP A 372 0.95 -25.69 -24.31
CA ASP A 372 1.71 -26.80 -24.90
C ASP A 372 0.86 -28.08 -24.91
N GLU A 373 0.05 -28.28 -23.88
CA GLU A 373 -0.92 -29.37 -23.77
C GLU A 373 -2.22 -28.85 -23.17
N GLY A 374 -3.30 -29.59 -23.37
CA GLY A 374 -4.61 -29.28 -22.83
C GLY A 374 -5.40 -28.28 -23.67
N SER A 375 -6.56 -27.91 -23.16
CA SER A 375 -7.47 -26.99 -23.83
C SER A 375 -8.31 -26.19 -22.84
N TYR A 376 -8.89 -25.11 -23.32
CA TYR A 376 -9.86 -24.34 -22.56
C TYR A 376 -11.01 -23.89 -23.46
N LYS A 377 -12.18 -23.69 -22.86
CA LYS A 377 -13.38 -23.25 -23.57
C LYS A 377 -14.15 -22.24 -22.74
N TRP A 378 -14.33 -21.05 -23.28
CA TRP A 378 -15.23 -20.06 -22.73
C TRP A 378 -16.69 -20.36 -23.09
N GLY A 379 -17.60 -20.09 -22.16
CA GLY A 379 -19.04 -20.19 -22.42
C GLY A 379 -19.51 -19.21 -23.49
N VAL A 380 -20.52 -19.58 -24.27
CA VAL A 380 -21.07 -18.77 -25.39
C VAL A 380 -21.63 -17.40 -24.95
N THR A 381 -21.97 -17.24 -23.69
CA THR A 381 -22.50 -15.97 -23.15
C THR A 381 -21.42 -15.07 -22.57
N THR A 382 -20.17 -15.54 -22.48
CA THR A 382 -19.07 -14.80 -21.88
C THR A 382 -18.48 -13.77 -22.83
N THR A 383 -18.13 -12.62 -22.28
CA THR A 383 -17.34 -11.58 -22.93
C THR A 383 -16.16 -11.26 -22.00
N GLN A 384 -14.95 -11.46 -22.50
CA GLN A 384 -13.74 -11.36 -21.68
C GLN A 384 -13.07 -10.00 -21.87
N THR A 385 -12.45 -9.50 -20.81
CA THR A 385 -11.48 -8.42 -20.87
C THR A 385 -10.27 -8.77 -20.02
N TYR A 386 -9.09 -8.34 -20.44
CA TYR A 386 -7.83 -8.70 -19.81
C TYR A 386 -7.03 -7.47 -19.41
N PHE A 387 -6.59 -7.44 -18.15
CA PHE A 387 -5.65 -6.48 -17.62
C PHE A 387 -4.30 -7.20 -17.45
N PRO A 388 -3.32 -6.96 -18.35
CA PRO A 388 -2.02 -7.62 -18.28
C PRO A 388 -1.16 -7.02 -17.17
N LYS A 389 -0.29 -7.82 -16.56
CA LYS A 389 0.69 -7.38 -15.58
C LYS A 389 1.63 -6.31 -16.14
N ASP A 390 2.15 -6.51 -17.35
CA ASP A 390 2.86 -5.49 -18.12
C ASP A 390 1.95 -4.92 -19.19
N ASN A 391 1.52 -3.69 -18.98
CA ASN A 391 0.64 -2.96 -19.90
C ASN A 391 1.40 -1.94 -20.76
N THR A 392 2.72 -1.96 -20.76
CA THR A 392 3.57 -0.97 -21.48
C THR A 392 3.30 -0.98 -22.97
N ALA A 393 3.05 -2.14 -23.56
CA ALA A 393 2.77 -2.30 -24.97
C ALA A 393 1.50 -1.56 -25.45
N GLU A 394 0.54 -1.34 -24.56
CA GLU A 394 -0.71 -0.60 -24.85
C GLU A 394 -0.50 0.90 -25.02
N PHE A 395 0.63 1.44 -24.53
CA PHE A 395 0.91 2.87 -24.42
C PHE A 395 2.13 3.32 -25.23
N THR A 396 2.34 2.72 -26.38
CA THR A 396 3.49 3.03 -27.27
C THR A 396 3.21 4.14 -28.28
N SER A 397 1.94 4.44 -28.56
CA SER A 397 1.56 5.46 -29.53
C SER A 397 1.79 6.90 -29.00
N GLU A 398 1.77 7.86 -29.90
CA GLU A 398 1.82 9.30 -29.57
C GLU A 398 0.43 9.93 -29.40
N ASP A 399 -0.62 9.12 -29.36
CA ASP A 399 -1.99 9.59 -29.18
C ASP A 399 -2.15 10.29 -27.82
N SER A 400 -3.08 11.25 -27.75
CA SER A 400 -3.53 11.76 -26.46
C SER A 400 -4.34 10.69 -25.72
N ILE A 401 -4.45 10.82 -24.38
CA ILE A 401 -5.29 9.90 -23.59
C ILE A 401 -6.72 9.89 -24.12
N VAL A 402 -7.26 11.04 -24.52
CA VAL A 402 -8.60 11.16 -25.09
C VAL A 402 -8.71 10.36 -26.38
N ASP A 403 -7.77 10.52 -27.32
CA ASP A 403 -7.80 9.83 -28.60
C ASP A 403 -7.59 8.31 -28.44
N TRP A 404 -6.68 7.93 -27.55
CA TRP A 404 -6.44 6.52 -27.21
C TRP A 404 -7.71 5.86 -26.64
N LEU A 405 -8.37 6.48 -25.65
CA LEU A 405 -9.58 5.93 -25.05
C LEU A 405 -10.77 5.94 -26.02
N MET A 406 -10.84 6.93 -26.92
CA MET A 406 -11.88 7.04 -27.95
C MET A 406 -11.97 5.81 -28.83
N GLN A 407 -10.86 5.12 -29.08
CA GLN A 407 -10.83 3.89 -29.88
C GLN A 407 -11.69 2.78 -29.27
N TYR A 408 -11.76 2.73 -27.94
CA TYR A 408 -12.48 1.72 -27.16
C TYR A 408 -13.87 2.17 -26.69
N SER A 409 -14.18 3.45 -26.83
CA SER A 409 -15.45 4.02 -26.39
C SER A 409 -16.62 3.54 -27.26
N PRO A 410 -17.75 3.12 -26.64
CA PRO A 410 -18.98 2.82 -27.39
C PRO A 410 -19.57 4.09 -28.04
N GLU A 411 -19.39 5.24 -27.39
CA GLU A 411 -19.79 6.55 -27.90
C GLU A 411 -18.58 7.29 -28.46
N LYS A 412 -18.60 7.60 -29.74
CA LYS A 412 -17.51 8.31 -30.43
C LYS A 412 -17.66 9.84 -30.27
N ASP A 413 -17.89 10.28 -29.03
CA ASP A 413 -18.02 11.69 -28.65
C ASP A 413 -16.91 12.12 -27.70
N VAL A 414 -16.19 13.17 -28.06
CA VAL A 414 -15.09 13.74 -27.26
C VAL A 414 -15.56 14.21 -25.88
N THR A 415 -16.77 14.78 -25.81
CA THR A 415 -17.35 15.26 -24.55
C THR A 415 -17.61 14.11 -23.58
N PHE A 416 -18.15 13.00 -24.09
CA PHE A 416 -18.37 11.77 -23.31
C PHE A 416 -17.04 11.22 -22.76
N VAL A 417 -16.02 11.06 -23.62
CA VAL A 417 -14.72 10.51 -23.24
C VAL A 417 -13.99 11.42 -22.25
N ARG A 418 -14.02 12.73 -22.44
CA ARG A 418 -13.45 13.70 -21.47
C ARG A 418 -14.16 13.68 -20.14
N GLY A 419 -15.49 13.57 -20.12
CA GLY A 419 -16.28 13.44 -18.90
C GLY A 419 -15.95 12.14 -18.16
N PHE A 420 -15.76 11.05 -18.89
CA PHE A 420 -15.34 9.76 -18.33
C PHE A 420 -13.93 9.86 -17.70
N LEU A 421 -12.97 10.40 -18.43
CA LEU A 421 -11.59 10.60 -17.96
C LEU A 421 -11.54 11.55 -16.75
N GLY A 422 -12.37 12.57 -16.71
CA GLY A 422 -12.46 13.46 -15.54
C GLY A 422 -12.86 12.72 -14.27
N ARG A 423 -13.78 11.76 -14.37
CA ARG A 423 -14.15 10.88 -13.25
C ARG A 423 -13.02 9.91 -12.87
N MET A 424 -12.14 9.59 -13.80
CA MET A 424 -10.93 8.78 -13.57
C MET A 424 -9.71 9.61 -13.17
N LEU A 425 -9.94 10.85 -12.73
CA LEU A 425 -8.92 11.79 -12.24
C LEU A 425 -7.95 12.32 -13.32
N PHE A 426 -8.38 12.34 -14.56
CA PHE A 426 -7.72 13.06 -15.64
C PHE A 426 -8.50 14.34 -15.93
N SER A 427 -8.15 15.43 -15.25
CA SER A 427 -8.89 16.70 -15.33
C SER A 427 -8.16 17.74 -16.18
N GLY A 428 -8.92 18.62 -16.83
CA GLY A 428 -8.38 19.71 -17.63
C GLY A 428 -7.49 19.21 -18.77
N ASP A 429 -6.25 19.64 -18.78
CA ASP A 429 -5.26 19.32 -19.82
C ASP A 429 -4.63 17.91 -19.67
N ASP A 430 -4.90 17.21 -18.57
CA ASP A 430 -4.36 15.85 -18.37
C ASP A 430 -4.78 14.89 -19.49
N GLY A 431 -6.00 15.01 -19.99
CA GLY A 431 -6.50 14.21 -21.12
C GLY A 431 -5.74 14.43 -22.43
N LEU A 432 -4.98 15.51 -22.55
CA LEU A 432 -4.16 15.84 -23.71
C LEU A 432 -2.73 15.30 -23.62
N LYS A 433 -2.33 14.74 -22.48
CA LYS A 433 -1.03 14.06 -22.34
C LYS A 433 -0.95 12.91 -23.34
N LYS A 434 0.23 12.73 -23.92
CA LYS A 434 0.52 11.56 -24.75
C LYS A 434 0.58 10.30 -23.89
N VAL A 435 0.05 9.19 -24.41
CA VAL A 435 -0.01 7.93 -23.65
C VAL A 435 1.38 7.34 -23.37
N ASN A 436 2.37 7.63 -24.20
CA ASN A 436 3.74 7.13 -24.03
C ASN A 436 4.55 7.81 -22.88
N VAL A 437 4.02 8.90 -22.28
CA VAL A 437 4.68 9.61 -21.16
C VAL A 437 3.98 9.41 -19.82
N LEU A 438 2.99 8.53 -19.74
CA LEU A 438 2.19 8.31 -18.54
C LEU A 438 2.98 7.61 -17.43
N SER A 439 2.72 8.02 -16.19
CA SER A 439 3.19 7.31 -15.00
C SER A 439 2.52 5.93 -14.86
N GLY A 440 3.08 5.04 -14.03
CA GLY A 440 2.50 3.72 -13.79
C GLY A 440 1.04 3.78 -13.35
N GLY A 441 0.72 4.63 -12.38
CA GLY A 441 -0.67 4.79 -11.89
C GLY A 441 -1.62 5.40 -12.94
N GLU A 442 -1.15 6.34 -13.77
CA GLU A 442 -1.93 6.88 -14.89
C GLU A 442 -2.24 5.80 -15.93
N ARG A 443 -1.25 4.97 -16.28
CA ARG A 443 -1.46 3.82 -17.19
C ARG A 443 -2.50 2.84 -16.65
N VAL A 444 -2.41 2.47 -15.37
CA VAL A 444 -3.39 1.58 -14.75
C VAL A 444 -4.79 2.19 -14.81
N ARG A 445 -4.96 3.47 -14.49
CA ARG A 445 -6.27 4.13 -14.58
C ARG A 445 -6.80 4.20 -16.01
N CYS A 446 -5.93 4.36 -17.01
CA CYS A 446 -6.32 4.27 -18.43
C CYS A 446 -6.78 2.85 -18.81
N MET A 447 -6.04 1.82 -18.37
CA MET A 447 -6.44 0.43 -18.60
C MET A 447 -7.78 0.08 -17.96
N LEU A 448 -8.01 0.52 -16.71
CA LEU A 448 -9.30 0.35 -16.04
C LEU A 448 -10.42 1.06 -16.78
N SER A 449 -10.15 2.25 -17.33
CA SER A 449 -11.10 2.98 -18.17
C SER A 449 -11.48 2.21 -19.44
N LYS A 450 -10.49 1.64 -20.12
CA LYS A 450 -10.70 0.76 -21.29
C LYS A 450 -11.57 -0.44 -20.92
N MET A 451 -11.29 -1.10 -19.80
CA MET A 451 -12.05 -2.25 -19.32
C MET A 451 -13.49 -1.91 -18.96
N MET A 452 -13.72 -0.78 -18.29
CA MET A 452 -15.09 -0.30 -17.99
C MET A 452 -15.89 -0.04 -19.27
N MET A 453 -15.26 0.50 -20.29
CA MET A 453 -15.93 0.76 -21.58
C MET A 453 -16.25 -0.51 -22.37
N SER A 454 -15.53 -1.60 -22.14
CA SER A 454 -15.78 -2.88 -22.82
C SER A 454 -17.11 -3.51 -22.42
N GLY A 455 -17.59 -3.26 -21.21
CA GLY A 455 -18.81 -3.87 -20.68
C GLY A 455 -18.74 -5.40 -20.58
N ALA A 456 -17.55 -5.95 -20.43
CA ALA A 456 -17.34 -7.39 -20.33
C ALA A 456 -17.97 -7.96 -19.06
N ASN A 457 -18.45 -9.20 -19.12
CA ASN A 457 -19.02 -9.92 -17.99
C ASN A 457 -18.03 -10.92 -17.35
N THR A 458 -16.82 -10.99 -17.87
CA THR A 458 -15.72 -11.79 -17.32
C THR A 458 -14.42 -10.99 -17.40
N MET A 459 -13.73 -10.86 -16.29
CA MET A 459 -12.49 -10.10 -16.21
C MET A 459 -11.32 -10.96 -15.75
N LEU A 460 -10.19 -10.79 -16.42
CA LEU A 460 -8.89 -11.31 -16.06
C LEU A 460 -8.02 -10.12 -15.64
N MET A 461 -7.56 -10.08 -14.39
CA MET A 461 -6.77 -8.98 -13.86
C MET A 461 -5.47 -9.47 -13.22
N ASP A 462 -4.34 -9.23 -13.89
CA ASP A 462 -3.02 -9.61 -13.40
C ASP A 462 -2.36 -8.44 -12.69
N GLU A 463 -2.33 -8.47 -11.36
CA GLU A 463 -1.77 -7.44 -10.48
C GLU A 463 -2.32 -6.02 -10.74
N PRO A 464 -3.65 -5.80 -10.76
CA PRO A 464 -4.24 -4.51 -11.08
C PRO A 464 -4.00 -3.43 -10.03
N THR A 465 -3.57 -3.82 -8.82
CA THR A 465 -3.29 -2.92 -7.70
C THR A 465 -1.89 -2.32 -7.75
N ASN A 466 -1.00 -2.87 -8.58
CA ASN A 466 0.35 -2.33 -8.73
C ASN A 466 0.32 -0.89 -9.27
N HIS A 467 1.19 -0.06 -8.73
CA HIS A 467 1.32 1.37 -9.06
C HIS A 467 0.11 2.25 -8.72
N LEU A 468 -0.93 1.71 -8.10
CA LEU A 468 -2.06 2.51 -7.61
C LEU A 468 -1.79 3.08 -6.22
N ASP A 469 -2.31 4.28 -5.98
CA ASP A 469 -2.40 4.83 -4.64
C ASP A 469 -3.52 4.17 -3.82
N MET A 470 -3.51 4.38 -2.52
CA MET A 470 -4.46 3.76 -1.60
C MET A 470 -5.92 4.11 -1.93
N GLU A 471 -6.16 5.34 -2.38
CA GLU A 471 -7.48 5.81 -2.80
C GLU A 471 -7.98 5.06 -4.05
N SER A 472 -7.10 4.89 -5.03
CA SER A 472 -7.43 4.14 -6.26
C SER A 472 -7.61 2.64 -6.00
N ILE A 473 -6.78 2.04 -5.13
CA ILE A 473 -6.95 0.65 -4.69
C ILE A 473 -8.30 0.49 -4.00
N THR A 474 -8.67 1.41 -3.10
CA THR A 474 -9.94 1.37 -2.38
C THR A 474 -11.13 1.48 -3.36
N ALA A 475 -11.07 2.38 -4.33
CA ALA A 475 -12.11 2.54 -5.35
C ALA A 475 -12.27 1.27 -6.21
N LEU A 476 -11.15 0.67 -6.65
CA LEU A 476 -11.15 -0.59 -7.40
C LEU A 476 -11.71 -1.73 -6.57
N ASN A 477 -11.28 -1.87 -5.33
CA ASN A 477 -11.74 -2.89 -4.38
C ASN A 477 -13.26 -2.82 -4.20
N ASN A 478 -13.79 -1.63 -3.89
CA ASN A 478 -15.22 -1.44 -3.69
C ASN A 478 -16.05 -1.72 -4.95
N SER A 479 -15.49 -1.42 -6.13
CA SER A 479 -16.13 -1.73 -7.40
C SER A 479 -16.18 -3.24 -7.66
N LEU A 480 -15.08 -3.96 -7.42
CA LEU A 480 -15.00 -5.40 -7.67
C LEU A 480 -15.81 -6.22 -6.67
N ILE A 481 -15.97 -5.76 -5.43
CA ILE A 481 -16.89 -6.37 -4.46
C ILE A 481 -18.32 -6.34 -5.01
N LYS A 482 -18.73 -5.22 -5.60
CA LYS A 482 -20.08 -5.01 -6.16
C LYS A 482 -20.28 -5.61 -7.54
N TYR A 483 -19.18 -5.91 -8.26
CA TYR A 483 -19.26 -6.47 -9.60
C TYR A 483 -19.97 -7.83 -9.59
N PRO A 484 -21.08 -7.98 -10.33
CA PRO A 484 -22.01 -9.10 -10.11
C PRO A 484 -21.64 -10.38 -10.85
N VAL A 485 -20.47 -10.42 -11.50
CA VAL A 485 -20.11 -11.53 -12.40
C VAL A 485 -18.66 -12.01 -12.17
N VAL A 486 -18.10 -12.75 -13.10
CA VAL A 486 -16.90 -13.55 -12.93
C VAL A 486 -15.62 -12.73 -13.01
N LEU A 487 -14.72 -12.97 -12.07
CA LEU A 487 -13.42 -12.33 -11.98
C LEU A 487 -12.34 -13.37 -11.66
N LEU A 488 -11.25 -13.35 -12.44
CA LEU A 488 -9.99 -14.01 -12.10
C LEU A 488 -8.94 -12.94 -11.92
N PHE A 489 -8.24 -12.96 -10.79
CA PHE A 489 -7.27 -11.92 -10.50
C PHE A 489 -6.10 -12.39 -9.65
N THR A 490 -5.03 -11.61 -9.68
CA THR A 490 -3.92 -11.66 -8.72
C THR A 490 -3.78 -10.31 -8.04
N SER A 491 -3.35 -10.29 -6.80
CA SER A 491 -2.92 -9.08 -6.10
C SER A 491 -2.06 -9.43 -4.90
N GLN A 492 -1.11 -8.57 -4.59
CA GLN A 492 -0.32 -8.64 -3.35
C GLN A 492 -1.00 -7.90 -2.19
N ASP A 493 -2.06 -7.13 -2.47
CA ASP A 493 -2.84 -6.46 -1.42
C ASP A 493 -3.74 -7.47 -0.72
N HIS A 494 -3.39 -7.85 0.51
CA HIS A 494 -4.10 -8.84 1.31
C HIS A 494 -5.58 -8.47 1.48
N GLN A 495 -5.87 -7.22 1.83
CA GLN A 495 -7.24 -6.74 2.03
C GLN A 495 -8.07 -6.82 0.74
N PHE A 496 -7.45 -6.55 -0.39
CA PHE A 496 -8.08 -6.66 -1.70
C PHE A 496 -8.46 -8.12 -2.01
N VAL A 497 -7.54 -9.06 -1.82
CA VAL A 497 -7.81 -10.49 -2.01
C VAL A 497 -8.88 -10.98 -1.04
N GLN A 498 -8.75 -10.65 0.24
CA GLN A 498 -9.67 -11.07 1.30
C GLN A 498 -11.11 -10.63 1.07
N THR A 499 -11.31 -9.41 0.57
CA THR A 499 -12.66 -8.83 0.44
C THR A 499 -13.33 -9.09 -0.90
N VAL A 500 -12.56 -9.38 -1.95
CA VAL A 500 -13.09 -9.61 -3.31
C VAL A 500 -13.28 -11.08 -3.62
N ALA A 501 -12.31 -11.93 -3.24
CA ALA A 501 -12.33 -13.35 -3.60
C ALA A 501 -13.33 -14.17 -2.76
N ASN A 502 -14.04 -15.07 -3.43
CA ASN A 502 -14.82 -16.14 -2.80
C ASN A 502 -14.24 -17.54 -3.08
N ARG A 503 -13.18 -17.60 -3.87
CA ARG A 503 -12.49 -18.83 -4.23
C ARG A 503 -11.00 -18.54 -4.41
N ILE A 504 -10.17 -19.39 -3.80
CA ILE A 504 -8.71 -19.27 -3.86
C ILE A 504 -8.14 -20.42 -4.67
N MET A 505 -7.25 -20.09 -5.60
CA MET A 505 -6.46 -21.05 -6.36
C MET A 505 -4.98 -20.75 -6.19
N GLU A 506 -4.17 -21.80 -6.05
CA GLU A 506 -2.72 -21.70 -6.01
C GLU A 506 -2.10 -22.64 -7.05
N LEU A 507 -1.27 -22.06 -7.92
CA LEU A 507 -0.49 -22.80 -8.90
C LEU A 507 0.83 -23.22 -8.26
N THR A 508 1.02 -24.53 -8.11
CA THR A 508 2.26 -25.13 -7.63
C THR A 508 2.97 -25.84 -8.78
N PRO A 509 4.29 -26.14 -8.66
CA PRO A 509 4.99 -26.90 -9.69
C PRO A 509 4.36 -28.27 -9.98
N GLY A 510 3.74 -28.91 -8.99
CA GLY A 510 3.07 -30.22 -9.14
C GLY A 510 1.57 -30.16 -9.45
N GLY A 511 0.97 -28.98 -9.63
CA GLY A 511 -0.44 -28.87 -9.98
C GLY A 511 -1.20 -27.71 -9.32
N LEU A 512 -2.52 -27.84 -9.24
CA LEU A 512 -3.43 -26.80 -8.76
C LEU A 512 -4.04 -27.16 -7.42
N ILE A 513 -4.01 -26.21 -6.50
CA ILE A 513 -4.83 -26.22 -5.29
C ILE A 513 -6.02 -25.28 -5.54
N ASP A 514 -7.23 -25.76 -5.27
CA ASP A 514 -8.48 -25.04 -5.51
C ASP A 514 -9.41 -25.20 -4.31
N LYS A 515 -9.81 -24.09 -3.70
CA LYS A 515 -10.72 -24.08 -2.55
C LYS A 515 -11.68 -22.90 -2.59
N GLN A 516 -12.96 -23.17 -2.34
CA GLN A 516 -13.97 -22.14 -2.10
C GLN A 516 -13.89 -21.69 -0.65
N CYS A 517 -13.20 -20.59 -0.41
CA CYS A 517 -13.03 -19.96 0.90
C CYS A 517 -12.53 -18.53 0.72
N THR A 518 -12.46 -17.78 1.81
CA THR A 518 -11.77 -16.49 1.86
C THR A 518 -10.26 -16.68 1.95
N TYR A 519 -9.51 -15.60 1.76
CA TYR A 519 -8.05 -15.67 1.78
C TYR A 519 -7.50 -16.03 3.18
N ASP A 520 -8.06 -15.44 4.25
CA ASP A 520 -7.65 -15.77 5.62
C ASP A 520 -7.94 -17.22 5.96
N GLU A 521 -9.12 -17.72 5.59
CA GLU A 521 -9.46 -19.14 5.77
C GLU A 521 -8.50 -20.07 5.00
N TYR A 522 -8.03 -19.65 3.83
CA TYR A 522 -7.05 -20.40 3.05
C TYR A 522 -5.68 -20.47 3.74
N LEU A 523 -5.21 -19.34 4.28
CA LEU A 523 -3.90 -19.25 4.94
C LEU A 523 -3.86 -20.03 6.26
N GLU A 524 -4.98 -20.06 7.00
CA GLU A 524 -5.11 -20.79 8.27
C GLU A 524 -5.35 -22.31 8.10
N ASN A 525 -5.53 -22.78 6.87
CA ASN A 525 -5.94 -24.16 6.60
C ASN A 525 -4.73 -25.11 6.51
N ASP A 526 -4.52 -25.91 7.55
CA ASP A 526 -3.45 -26.93 7.61
C ASP A 526 -3.51 -27.98 6.49
N GLU A 527 -4.71 -28.31 6.00
CA GLU A 527 -4.87 -29.25 4.89
C GLU A 527 -4.30 -28.67 3.59
N MET A 528 -4.51 -27.38 3.36
CA MET A 528 -3.95 -26.70 2.18
C MET A 528 -2.43 -26.58 2.27
N ALA A 529 -1.89 -26.31 3.44
CA ALA A 529 -0.45 -26.28 3.68
C ALA A 529 0.20 -27.65 3.41
N ARG A 530 -0.42 -28.74 3.88
CA ARG A 530 0.04 -30.13 3.61
C ARG A 530 -0.04 -30.47 2.12
N LYS A 531 -1.12 -30.10 1.46
CA LYS A 531 -1.32 -30.33 0.03
C LYS A 531 -0.27 -29.62 -0.82
N ARG A 532 0.06 -28.37 -0.47
CA ARG A 532 1.14 -27.60 -1.09
C ARG A 532 2.49 -28.30 -0.91
N GLN A 533 2.79 -28.76 0.29
CA GLN A 533 4.03 -29.48 0.57
C GLN A 533 4.15 -30.77 -0.23
N ILE A 534 3.09 -31.57 -0.35
CA ILE A 534 3.07 -32.80 -1.14
C ILE A 534 3.32 -32.50 -2.62
N LEU A 535 2.62 -31.52 -3.19
CA LEU A 535 2.77 -31.15 -4.60
C LEU A 535 4.19 -30.62 -4.93
N ASN A 536 4.80 -29.88 -4.01
CA ASN A 536 6.17 -29.42 -4.18
C ASN A 536 7.18 -30.56 -4.13
N MET A 537 7.00 -31.54 -3.20
CA MET A 537 7.86 -32.72 -3.11
C MET A 537 7.72 -33.65 -4.33
N GLU A 538 6.52 -33.80 -4.89
CA GLU A 538 6.29 -34.55 -6.12
C GLU A 538 7.00 -33.92 -7.31
N ALA A 539 6.96 -32.59 -7.43
CA ALA A 539 7.65 -31.88 -8.49
C ALA A 539 9.19 -31.99 -8.40
N GLU A 540 9.75 -31.95 -7.18
CA GLU A 540 11.21 -32.15 -6.95
C GLU A 540 11.66 -33.59 -7.25
N ALA A 541 10.76 -34.57 -7.14
CA ALA A 541 11.08 -35.97 -7.43
C ALA A 541 11.03 -36.30 -8.94
N ASP A 542 10.34 -35.49 -9.73
CA ASP A 542 10.22 -35.65 -11.20
C ASP A 542 11.31 -34.89 -11.98
N ASP A 543 12.05 -33.95 -11.33
CA ASP A 543 13.24 -33.29 -11.84
C ASP A 543 14.52 -34.11 -11.54
#